data_80f7fee26f7a4c38a1afd80f6e915920
#
_entry.id   80f7fee26f7a4c38a1afd80f6e915920
#
_cell.length_a   1.000
_cell.length_b   1.000
_cell.length_c   1.000
_cell.angle_alpha   90.00
_cell.angle_beta   90.00
_cell.angle_gamma   90.00
#
_symmetry.space_group_name_H-M   'P 1'
#
loop_
_entity.id
_entity.type
_entity.pdbx_description
1 polymer ?
#
loop_
_entity_poly.entity_id
_entity_poly.type
_entity_poly.pdbx_seq_one_letter_code
_entity_poly.pdbx_strand_id
1 'polypeptide(L)'
;MEHCYKQRFYGIPTHRCLQMTPTLGHCTQSCVFCWRATPETLGIGWEQTQPIKGGDDPDMIVEGAIAAHQKLIYGFGGNPKVTETYLKEALNPIHVAISLEGEPTLYKHLSDLIRSFKSHGFHTVFIVTNGTDPEALRNLGTEPSQLYVSLCAPDENTYESTCRPMINGAWAKVMETLELLKSFNCPTVIRHTLVPKLNMGNINSYAELVKRANPTYIEPKGAMSVGFARKRFAYNEMASYEEILAFGKKLAEETGYKIIDEQYESNIVLLSRLEKPINLYA
;
A
#
# COMPACT_ATOMS: atom_id res chain seq x y z
N MET A 1 -12.92 9.98 -17.32
CA MET A 1 -12.71 9.98 -15.85
C MET A 1 -11.57 9.01 -15.62
N GLU A 2 -10.44 9.51 -15.18
CA GLU A 2 -9.27 8.65 -14.99
C GLU A 2 -9.43 7.85 -13.72
N HIS A 3 -9.10 6.59 -13.84
CA HIS A 3 -9.30 5.59 -12.83
C HIS A 3 -8.03 5.46 -11.95
N CYS A 4 -8.14 4.81 -10.81
CA CYS A 4 -6.99 4.46 -10.00
C CYS A 4 -5.92 3.74 -10.85
N TYR A 5 -4.63 4.05 -10.65
CA TYR A 5 -3.52 3.44 -11.40
C TYR A 5 -3.54 1.89 -11.42
N LYS A 6 -4.16 1.23 -10.43
CA LYS A 6 -4.33 -0.22 -10.43
C LYS A 6 -5.20 -0.74 -11.56
N GLN A 7 -6.13 0.08 -12.08
CA GLN A 7 -6.90 -0.28 -13.27
C GLN A 7 -5.99 -0.33 -14.50
N ARG A 8 -5.15 0.67 -14.67
CA ARG A 8 -4.20 0.73 -15.77
C ARG A 8 -3.14 -0.38 -15.67
N PHE A 9 -2.52 -0.53 -14.50
CA PHE A 9 -1.41 -1.46 -14.34
C PHE A 9 -1.85 -2.91 -14.28
N TYR A 10 -2.95 -3.21 -13.59
CA TYR A 10 -3.31 -4.59 -13.23
C TYR A 10 -4.68 -5.04 -13.78
N GLY A 11 -5.32 -4.23 -14.63
CA GLY A 11 -6.60 -4.56 -15.26
C GLY A 11 -7.81 -4.56 -14.32
N ILE A 12 -7.69 -4.00 -13.11
CA ILE A 12 -8.73 -4.07 -12.08
C ILE A 12 -9.80 -3.00 -12.30
N PRO A 13 -11.10 -3.35 -12.44
CA PRO A 13 -12.17 -2.39 -12.47
C PRO A 13 -12.31 -1.69 -11.12
N THR A 14 -11.59 -0.58 -10.93
CA THR A 14 -11.38 0.04 -9.62
C THR A 14 -12.61 0.65 -8.98
N HIS A 15 -13.69 0.88 -9.73
CA HIS A 15 -15.01 1.22 -9.17
C HIS A 15 -15.63 0.08 -8.36
N ARG A 16 -15.12 -1.15 -8.52
CA ARG A 16 -15.48 -2.35 -7.75
C ARG A 16 -14.45 -2.70 -6.67
N CYS A 17 -13.58 -1.76 -6.33
CA CYS A 17 -12.54 -1.98 -5.32
C CYS A 17 -12.96 -1.37 -3.97
N LEU A 18 -13.10 -2.22 -2.98
CA LEU A 18 -13.28 -1.84 -1.58
C LEU A 18 -11.92 -1.57 -0.96
N GLN A 19 -11.77 -0.47 -0.24
CA GLN A 19 -10.57 -0.19 0.56
C GLN A 19 -10.94 -0.19 2.04
N MET A 20 -10.18 -0.92 2.84
CA MET A 20 -10.43 -1.03 4.27
C MET A 20 -9.15 -1.30 5.07
N THR A 21 -9.24 -1.22 6.37
CA THR A 21 -8.19 -1.65 7.31
C THR A 21 -8.82 -2.33 8.52
N PRO A 22 -8.26 -3.46 8.99
CA PRO A 22 -8.67 -4.08 10.25
C PRO A 22 -8.00 -3.42 11.47
N THR A 23 -7.09 -2.47 11.27
CA THR A 23 -6.20 -1.90 12.28
C THR A 23 -6.26 -0.38 12.34
N LEU A 24 -7.48 0.17 12.28
CA LEU A 24 -7.70 1.62 12.33
C LEU A 24 -7.00 2.24 13.55
N GLY A 25 -6.13 3.23 13.32
CA GLY A 25 -5.38 3.91 14.37
C GLY A 25 -4.19 3.13 14.93
N HIS A 26 -3.98 1.88 14.51
CA HIS A 26 -2.88 1.02 14.98
C HIS A 26 -1.80 0.88 13.91
N CYS A 27 -0.66 1.52 14.11
CA CYS A 27 0.48 1.45 13.21
C CYS A 27 1.79 1.50 14.00
N THR A 28 2.81 0.80 13.53
CA THR A 28 4.18 0.80 14.08
C THR A 28 4.98 2.03 13.66
N GLN A 29 4.42 2.89 12.81
CA GLN A 29 5.10 4.06 12.22
C GLN A 29 4.22 5.30 12.30
N SER A 30 4.88 6.48 12.26
CA SER A 30 4.26 7.81 12.23
C SER A 30 4.78 8.61 11.04
N CYS A 31 4.67 8.05 9.83
CA CYS A 31 5.30 8.56 8.61
C CYS A 31 4.94 10.02 8.30
N VAL A 32 5.93 10.79 7.85
CA VAL A 32 5.76 12.21 7.49
C VAL A 32 4.66 12.40 6.44
N PHE A 33 4.60 11.52 5.46
CA PHE A 33 3.66 11.57 4.33
C PHE A 33 2.30 10.89 4.62
N CYS A 34 2.09 10.34 5.81
CA CYS A 34 0.81 9.67 6.12
C CYS A 34 -0.33 10.69 6.12
N TRP A 35 -1.30 10.53 5.23
CA TRP A 35 -2.43 11.44 5.10
C TRP A 35 -3.48 11.26 6.21
N ARG A 36 -3.39 10.18 6.96
CA ARG A 36 -4.23 9.91 8.13
C ARG A 36 -3.66 10.54 9.40
N ALA A 37 -4.48 10.58 10.43
CA ALA A 37 -4.02 10.91 11.77
C ALA A 37 -3.08 9.78 12.24
N THR A 38 -1.83 10.12 12.50
CA THR A 38 -0.89 9.17 13.09
C THR A 38 -1.07 9.15 14.60
N PRO A 39 -0.61 8.11 15.31
CA PRO A 39 -0.62 8.07 16.77
C PRO A 39 -0.02 9.33 17.40
N GLU A 40 1.14 9.79 16.89
CA GLU A 40 1.76 11.07 17.29
C GLU A 40 0.80 12.26 17.13
N THR A 41 0.06 12.34 16.02
CA THR A 41 -0.92 13.41 15.76
C THR A 41 -2.07 13.39 16.75
N LEU A 42 -2.42 12.22 17.26
CA LEU A 42 -3.49 12.01 18.24
C LEU A 42 -2.99 12.12 19.69
N GLY A 43 -1.67 12.30 19.89
CA GLY A 43 -1.06 12.28 21.22
C GLY A 43 -1.12 10.90 21.89
N ILE A 44 -1.14 9.84 21.10
CA ILE A 44 -1.25 8.45 21.55
C ILE A 44 0.14 7.80 21.48
N GLY A 45 0.60 7.21 22.59
CA GLY A 45 1.83 6.42 22.62
C GLY A 45 1.68 5.03 21.99
N TRP A 46 2.79 4.39 21.66
CA TRP A 46 2.80 3.06 21.06
C TRP A 46 2.03 2.02 21.90
N GLU A 47 2.17 2.06 23.24
CA GLU A 47 1.48 1.15 24.15
C GLU A 47 -0.05 1.23 24.02
N GLN A 48 -0.56 2.40 23.63
CA GLN A 48 -2.00 2.63 23.42
C GLN A 48 -2.45 2.20 22.02
N THR A 49 -1.51 2.02 21.09
CA THR A 49 -1.75 1.50 19.73
C THR A 49 -1.43 0.01 19.60
N GLN A 50 -1.05 -0.64 20.69
CA GLN A 50 -0.70 -2.07 20.77
C GLN A 50 -1.86 -2.95 20.30
N PRO A 51 -1.51 -4.16 19.83
CA PRO A 51 -2.39 -4.98 19.04
C PRO A 51 -3.76 -5.15 19.70
N ILE A 52 -4.76 -5.03 18.90
CA ILE A 52 -6.15 -5.30 19.23
C ILE A 52 -6.20 -6.67 19.92
N LYS A 53 -6.37 -6.68 21.25
CA LYS A 53 -6.51 -7.92 22.00
C LYS A 53 -7.78 -8.61 21.52
N GLY A 54 -7.62 -9.70 20.76
CA GLY A 54 -8.71 -10.48 20.22
C GLY A 54 -9.02 -10.15 18.76
N GLY A 55 -9.21 -8.88 18.42
CA GLY A 55 -9.70 -8.47 17.09
C GLY A 55 -11.13 -8.96 16.81
N ASP A 56 -11.83 -8.29 15.91
CA ASP A 56 -13.12 -8.77 15.42
C ASP A 56 -12.93 -10.02 14.57
N ASP A 57 -13.98 -10.83 14.48
CA ASP A 57 -14.01 -12.00 13.62
C ASP A 57 -13.86 -11.60 12.15
N PRO A 58 -13.06 -12.34 11.33
CA PRO A 58 -12.84 -12.03 9.93
C PRO A 58 -14.10 -11.91 9.09
N ASP A 59 -15.10 -12.77 9.29
CA ASP A 59 -16.34 -12.71 8.52
C ASP A 59 -17.16 -11.48 8.91
N MET A 60 -17.22 -11.14 10.19
CA MET A 60 -17.85 -9.89 10.66
C MET A 60 -17.19 -8.66 10.05
N ILE A 61 -15.84 -8.65 9.94
CA ILE A 61 -15.10 -7.55 9.30
C ILE A 61 -15.48 -7.44 7.82
N VAL A 62 -15.52 -8.56 7.08
CA VAL A 62 -15.87 -8.57 5.65
C VAL A 62 -17.30 -8.07 5.44
N GLU A 63 -18.27 -8.61 6.16
CA GLU A 63 -19.69 -8.21 6.07
C GLU A 63 -19.88 -6.73 6.41
N GLY A 64 -19.25 -6.27 7.51
CA GLY A 64 -19.28 -4.87 7.92
C GLY A 64 -18.62 -3.94 6.89
N ALA A 65 -17.51 -4.35 6.28
CA ALA A 65 -16.82 -3.58 5.24
C ALA A 65 -17.66 -3.47 3.97
N ILE A 66 -18.32 -4.55 3.54
CA ILE A 66 -19.23 -4.54 2.38
C ILE A 66 -20.42 -3.59 2.67
N ALA A 67 -21.06 -3.73 3.83
CA ALA A 67 -22.20 -2.88 4.21
C ALA A 67 -21.79 -1.39 4.28
N ALA A 68 -20.65 -1.08 4.87
CA ALA A 68 -20.13 0.29 4.93
C ALA A 68 -19.81 0.84 3.53
N HIS A 69 -19.20 0.04 2.67
CA HIS A 69 -18.91 0.39 1.28
C HIS A 69 -20.21 0.72 0.52
N GLN A 70 -21.21 -0.16 0.59
CA GLN A 70 -22.50 0.05 -0.05
C GLN A 70 -23.17 1.34 0.42
N LYS A 71 -23.15 1.61 1.72
CA LYS A 71 -23.70 2.85 2.31
C LYS A 71 -22.99 4.10 1.76
N LEU A 72 -21.65 4.07 1.59
CA LEU A 72 -20.89 5.18 1.03
C LEU A 72 -21.17 5.38 -0.47
N ILE A 73 -21.33 4.30 -1.23
CA ILE A 73 -21.56 4.36 -2.68
C ILE A 73 -23.01 4.72 -3.01
N TYR A 74 -23.97 4.34 -2.19
CA TYR A 74 -25.41 4.53 -2.46
C TYR A 74 -25.77 6.00 -2.75
N GLY A 75 -25.11 6.95 -2.11
CA GLY A 75 -25.34 8.38 -2.33
C GLY A 75 -24.99 8.88 -3.74
N PHE A 76 -24.23 8.11 -4.53
CA PHE A 76 -23.89 8.46 -5.92
C PHE A 76 -25.02 8.15 -6.91
N GLY A 77 -26.09 7.46 -6.51
CA GLY A 77 -27.23 7.12 -7.38
C GLY A 77 -27.98 8.32 -7.98
N GLY A 78 -27.89 9.49 -7.33
CA GLY A 78 -28.44 10.75 -7.85
C GLY A 78 -27.49 11.56 -8.76
N ASN A 79 -26.26 11.08 -8.97
CA ASN A 79 -25.27 11.81 -9.78
C ASN A 79 -25.47 11.51 -11.28
N PRO A 80 -25.79 12.51 -12.13
CA PRO A 80 -26.06 12.28 -13.56
C PRO A 80 -24.84 11.79 -14.36
N LYS A 81 -23.63 11.81 -13.76
CA LYS A 81 -22.41 11.27 -14.38
C LYS A 81 -22.20 9.78 -14.09
N VAL A 82 -23.03 9.18 -13.23
CA VAL A 82 -22.95 7.76 -12.85
C VAL A 82 -24.08 7.01 -13.56
N THR A 83 -23.72 6.06 -14.42
CA THR A 83 -24.70 5.18 -15.06
C THR A 83 -25.23 4.16 -14.07
N GLU A 84 -26.45 3.67 -14.29
CA GLU A 84 -27.07 2.64 -13.45
C GLU A 84 -26.22 1.36 -13.37
N THR A 85 -25.67 0.93 -14.51
CA THR A 85 -24.77 -0.22 -14.59
C THR A 85 -23.53 -0.03 -13.71
N TYR A 86 -22.90 1.14 -13.83
CA TYR A 86 -21.67 1.46 -13.08
C TYR A 86 -21.93 1.53 -11.57
N LEU A 87 -23.09 2.10 -11.16
CA LEU A 87 -23.52 2.12 -9.78
C LEU A 87 -23.76 0.71 -9.23
N LYS A 88 -24.48 -0.13 -10.00
CA LYS A 88 -24.76 -1.51 -9.64
C LYS A 88 -23.49 -2.33 -9.46
N GLU A 89 -22.54 -2.14 -10.34
CA GLU A 89 -21.21 -2.78 -10.21
C GLU A 89 -20.46 -2.28 -8.98
N ALA A 90 -20.43 -0.97 -8.73
CA ALA A 90 -19.74 -0.38 -7.58
C ALA A 90 -20.34 -0.81 -6.24
N LEU A 91 -21.67 -1.03 -6.17
CA LEU A 91 -22.33 -1.57 -4.98
C LEU A 91 -21.98 -3.04 -4.70
N ASN A 92 -21.41 -3.75 -5.67
CA ASN A 92 -20.97 -5.14 -5.55
C ASN A 92 -19.45 -5.23 -5.76
N PRO A 93 -18.65 -4.87 -4.74
CA PRO A 93 -17.19 -4.92 -4.84
C PRO A 93 -16.71 -6.36 -4.97
N ILE A 94 -15.68 -6.56 -5.81
CA ILE A 94 -15.03 -7.85 -6.05
C ILE A 94 -13.51 -7.78 -5.91
N HIS A 95 -13.00 -6.62 -5.54
CA HIS A 95 -11.59 -6.39 -5.24
C HIS A 95 -11.48 -5.71 -3.90
N VAL A 96 -10.51 -6.08 -3.09
CA VAL A 96 -10.25 -5.42 -1.82
C VAL A 96 -8.79 -5.04 -1.67
N ALA A 97 -8.55 -3.85 -1.14
CA ALA A 97 -7.23 -3.43 -0.70
C ALA A 97 -7.24 -3.25 0.82
N ILE A 98 -6.58 -4.15 1.53
CA ILE A 98 -6.35 -4.06 2.97
C ILE A 98 -5.16 -3.13 3.17
N SER A 99 -5.49 -1.85 3.40
CA SER A 99 -4.56 -0.72 3.39
C SER A 99 -5.21 0.49 4.08
N LEU A 100 -5.12 1.69 3.55
CA LEU A 100 -5.68 2.96 4.02
C LEU A 100 -4.95 3.55 5.22
N GLU A 101 -5.01 2.92 6.36
CA GLU A 101 -4.49 3.38 7.63
C GLU A 101 -4.09 2.18 8.49
N GLY A 102 -3.20 2.43 9.47
CA GLY A 102 -2.73 1.37 10.33
C GLY A 102 -1.75 0.43 9.62
N GLU A 103 -1.39 -0.64 10.31
CA GLU A 103 -0.52 -1.69 9.78
C GLU A 103 -1.28 -3.03 9.79
N PRO A 104 -1.65 -3.57 8.64
CA PRO A 104 -2.49 -4.78 8.57
C PRO A 104 -1.91 -6.00 9.27
N THR A 105 -0.58 -6.12 9.34
CA THR A 105 0.08 -7.26 10.00
C THR A 105 -0.12 -7.29 11.51
N LEU A 106 -0.57 -6.20 12.13
CA LEU A 106 -0.95 -6.17 13.53
C LEU A 106 -2.27 -6.89 13.83
N TYR A 107 -3.06 -7.20 12.80
CA TYR A 107 -4.28 -7.99 12.95
C TYR A 107 -3.94 -9.48 12.92
N LYS A 108 -4.11 -10.16 14.05
CA LYS A 108 -3.69 -11.55 14.26
C LYS A 108 -4.33 -12.56 13.31
N HIS A 109 -5.53 -12.27 12.83
CA HIS A 109 -6.28 -13.14 11.91
C HIS A 109 -6.17 -12.69 10.45
N LEU A 110 -5.06 -12.03 10.06
CA LEU A 110 -4.89 -11.50 8.70
C LEU A 110 -5.02 -12.58 7.62
N SER A 111 -4.47 -13.77 7.86
CA SER A 111 -4.60 -14.92 6.95
C SER A 111 -6.06 -15.36 6.77
N ASP A 112 -6.81 -15.40 7.86
CA ASP A 112 -8.22 -15.76 7.83
C ASP A 112 -9.06 -14.66 7.17
N LEU A 113 -8.71 -13.39 7.37
CA LEU A 113 -9.35 -12.26 6.70
C LEU A 113 -9.17 -12.32 5.17
N ILE A 114 -7.96 -12.68 4.69
CA ILE A 114 -7.72 -12.88 3.25
C ILE A 114 -8.62 -14.01 2.73
N ARG A 115 -8.71 -15.13 3.48
CA ARG A 115 -9.55 -16.27 3.13
C ARG A 115 -11.03 -15.91 3.13
N SER A 116 -11.48 -15.17 4.13
CA SER A 116 -12.86 -14.68 4.25
C SER A 116 -13.25 -13.79 3.07
N PHE A 117 -12.42 -12.82 2.66
CA PHE A 117 -12.69 -12.05 1.44
C PHE A 117 -12.84 -12.94 0.22
N LYS A 118 -11.94 -13.93 0.02
CA LYS A 118 -12.01 -14.86 -1.11
C LYS A 118 -13.30 -15.70 -1.07
N SER A 119 -13.72 -16.18 0.09
CA SER A 119 -14.98 -16.95 0.26
C SER A 119 -16.24 -16.12 0.03
N HIS A 120 -16.16 -14.79 0.28
CA HIS A 120 -17.23 -13.84 -0.03
C HIS A 120 -17.23 -13.35 -1.50
N GLY A 121 -16.47 -14.03 -2.38
CA GLY A 121 -16.48 -13.76 -3.82
C GLY A 121 -15.57 -12.63 -4.28
N PHE A 122 -14.63 -12.19 -3.45
CA PHE A 122 -13.62 -11.24 -3.90
C PHE A 122 -12.57 -11.94 -4.77
N HIS A 123 -12.40 -11.46 -6.00
CA HIS A 123 -11.44 -12.00 -6.97
C HIS A 123 -10.01 -11.65 -6.59
N THR A 124 -9.76 -10.45 -6.07
CA THR A 124 -8.43 -10.05 -5.64
C THR A 124 -8.42 -9.43 -4.25
N VAL A 125 -7.39 -9.79 -3.49
CA VAL A 125 -7.09 -9.24 -2.17
C VAL A 125 -5.68 -8.68 -2.20
N PHE A 126 -5.54 -7.38 -1.96
CA PHE A 126 -4.25 -6.68 -1.87
C PHE A 126 -3.91 -6.43 -0.42
N ILE A 127 -2.70 -6.76 -0.02
CA ILE A 127 -2.14 -6.36 1.29
C ILE A 127 -1.08 -5.29 1.07
N VAL A 128 -1.15 -4.21 1.84
CA VAL A 128 -0.13 -3.16 1.85
C VAL A 128 0.40 -3.01 3.26
N THR A 129 1.61 -3.46 3.48
CA THR A 129 2.29 -3.42 4.78
C THR A 129 3.49 -2.46 4.77
N ASN A 130 3.84 -1.97 5.94
CA ASN A 130 5.08 -1.23 6.16
C ASN A 130 6.29 -2.14 6.43
N GLY A 131 6.07 -3.46 6.50
CA GLY A 131 7.12 -4.46 6.62
C GLY A 131 7.73 -4.61 8.02
N THR A 132 7.14 -4.04 9.05
CA THR A 132 7.72 -4.10 10.41
C THR A 132 7.35 -5.34 11.21
N ASP A 133 6.55 -6.24 10.64
CA ASP A 133 6.21 -7.54 11.24
C ASP A 133 6.49 -8.69 10.25
N PRO A 134 7.78 -9.07 10.07
CA PRO A 134 8.16 -10.17 9.20
C PRO A 134 7.57 -11.52 9.65
N GLU A 135 7.33 -11.69 10.95
CA GLU A 135 6.81 -12.93 11.49
C GLU A 135 5.34 -13.16 11.10
N ALA A 136 4.51 -12.10 11.12
CA ALA A 136 3.14 -12.18 10.62
C ALA A 136 3.10 -12.54 9.13
N LEU A 137 4.04 -12.04 8.32
CA LEU A 137 4.16 -12.36 6.91
C LEU A 137 4.67 -13.80 6.68
N ARG A 138 5.63 -14.27 7.48
CA ARG A 138 6.15 -15.66 7.42
C ARG A 138 5.07 -16.69 7.74
N ASN A 139 4.20 -16.36 8.70
CA ASN A 139 3.11 -17.21 9.14
C ASN A 139 1.80 -17.00 8.35
N LEU A 140 1.86 -16.29 7.22
CA LEU A 140 0.68 -16.03 6.40
C LEU A 140 0.25 -17.29 5.64
N GLY A 141 -0.70 -18.05 6.22
CA GLY A 141 -1.17 -19.32 5.67
C GLY A 141 -2.00 -19.21 4.37
N THR A 142 -2.44 -17.99 4.03
CA THR A 142 -3.14 -17.68 2.78
C THR A 142 -2.54 -16.44 2.17
N GLU A 143 -1.91 -16.58 0.99
CA GLU A 143 -1.33 -15.43 0.30
C GLU A 143 -2.40 -14.51 -0.29
N PRO A 144 -2.15 -13.18 -0.30
CA PRO A 144 -2.97 -12.23 -1.05
C PRO A 144 -2.81 -12.43 -2.56
N SER A 145 -3.64 -11.77 -3.36
CA SER A 145 -3.45 -11.73 -4.82
C SER A 145 -2.23 -10.89 -5.21
N GLN A 146 -1.84 -9.93 -4.38
CA GLN A 146 -0.63 -9.14 -4.52
C GLN A 146 -0.22 -8.56 -3.16
N LEU A 147 1.07 -8.68 -2.84
CA LEU A 147 1.66 -8.16 -1.59
C LEU A 147 2.49 -6.92 -1.86
N TYR A 148 2.16 -5.82 -1.18
CA TYR A 148 2.93 -4.58 -1.20
C TYR A 148 3.72 -4.42 0.09
N VAL A 149 5.01 -4.10 -0.05
CA VAL A 149 5.85 -3.64 1.05
C VAL A 149 6.29 -2.20 0.78
N SER A 150 6.02 -1.33 1.73
CA SER A 150 6.41 0.08 1.67
C SER A 150 7.87 0.23 2.11
N LEU A 151 8.77 0.49 1.16
CA LEU A 151 10.16 0.81 1.41
C LEU A 151 10.40 2.30 1.09
N CYS A 152 10.27 3.15 2.10
CA CYS A 152 10.27 4.60 1.90
C CYS A 152 11.59 5.27 2.33
N ALA A 153 12.68 4.52 2.42
CA ALA A 153 14.01 5.02 2.75
C ALA A 153 15.11 4.12 2.17
N PRO A 154 16.27 4.69 1.78
CA PRO A 154 17.41 3.92 1.28
C PRO A 154 18.32 3.39 2.40
N ASP A 155 18.19 3.94 3.62
CA ASP A 155 19.02 3.66 4.80
C ASP A 155 18.24 3.94 6.10
N GLU A 156 18.79 3.49 7.23
CA GLU A 156 18.14 3.57 8.54
C GLU A 156 17.92 5.02 9.00
N ASN A 157 18.87 5.91 8.78
CA ASN A 157 18.74 7.32 9.20
C ASN A 157 17.60 8.02 8.45
N THR A 158 17.53 7.77 7.14
CA THR A 158 16.41 8.28 6.31
C THR A 158 15.09 7.62 6.72
N TYR A 159 15.10 6.34 7.07
CA TYR A 159 13.93 5.64 7.55
C TYR A 159 13.39 6.22 8.86
N GLU A 160 14.26 6.48 9.82
CA GLU A 160 13.89 7.10 11.10
C GLU A 160 13.28 8.49 10.91
N SER A 161 13.87 9.31 10.04
CA SER A 161 13.35 10.66 9.77
C SER A 161 12.06 10.69 8.96
N THR A 162 11.88 9.71 8.05
CA THR A 162 10.75 9.66 7.11
C THR A 162 9.57 8.86 7.64
N CYS A 163 9.83 7.64 8.13
CA CYS A 163 8.81 6.71 8.59
C CYS A 163 8.52 6.83 10.08
N ARG A 164 9.45 7.39 10.86
CA ARG A 164 9.31 7.64 12.30
C ARG A 164 8.78 6.43 13.04
N PRO A 165 9.55 5.34 13.09
CA PRO A 165 9.12 4.11 13.75
C PRO A 165 8.91 4.32 15.25
N MET A 166 7.87 3.68 15.80
CA MET A 166 7.54 3.72 17.23
C MET A 166 7.94 2.44 17.95
N ILE A 167 8.58 1.51 17.26
CA ILE A 167 9.09 0.24 17.78
C ILE A 167 10.60 0.14 17.59
N ASN A 168 11.27 -0.53 18.51
CA ASN A 168 12.71 -0.78 18.41
C ASN A 168 13.04 -1.76 17.29
N GLY A 169 14.17 -1.54 16.60
CA GLY A 169 14.67 -2.42 15.56
C GLY A 169 13.78 -2.50 14.30
N ALA A 170 12.94 -1.50 14.07
CA ALA A 170 12.00 -1.48 12.95
C ALA A 170 12.71 -1.61 11.59
N TRP A 171 13.86 -0.94 11.39
CA TRP A 171 14.65 -1.05 10.17
C TRP A 171 15.12 -2.48 9.90
N ALA A 172 15.66 -3.15 10.93
CA ALA A 172 16.08 -4.55 10.81
C ALA A 172 14.93 -5.48 10.42
N LYS A 173 13.74 -5.25 10.99
CA LYS A 173 12.52 -6.00 10.64
C LYS A 173 12.08 -5.75 9.19
N VAL A 174 12.17 -4.51 8.71
CA VAL A 174 11.91 -4.20 7.29
C VAL A 174 12.90 -4.93 6.40
N MET A 175 14.21 -4.95 6.76
CA MET A 175 15.22 -5.69 6.01
C MET A 175 14.92 -7.20 5.97
N GLU A 176 14.47 -7.77 7.06
CA GLU A 176 14.02 -9.18 7.12
C GLU A 176 12.80 -9.42 6.22
N THR A 177 11.82 -8.50 6.24
CA THR A 177 10.65 -8.56 5.35
C THR A 177 11.05 -8.52 3.87
N LEU A 178 12.03 -7.71 3.49
CA LEU A 178 12.51 -7.67 2.10
C LEU A 178 13.08 -9.03 1.66
N GLU A 179 13.78 -9.76 2.54
CA GLU A 179 14.26 -11.11 2.22
C GLU A 179 13.11 -12.12 2.04
N LEU A 180 12.04 -11.97 2.81
CA LEU A 180 10.87 -12.84 2.71
C LEU A 180 10.12 -12.69 1.38
N LEU A 181 10.23 -11.55 0.67
CA LEU A 181 9.49 -11.35 -0.58
C LEU A 181 9.77 -12.43 -1.62
N LYS A 182 10.95 -13.03 -1.60
CA LYS A 182 11.33 -14.13 -2.52
C LYS A 182 10.57 -15.42 -2.27
N SER A 183 9.98 -15.60 -1.09
CA SER A 183 9.27 -16.83 -0.72
C SER A 183 7.79 -16.81 -1.11
N PHE A 184 7.27 -15.63 -1.51
CA PHE A 184 5.88 -15.51 -1.93
C PHE A 184 5.68 -15.96 -3.38
N ASN A 185 4.58 -16.67 -3.62
CA ASN A 185 4.14 -17.06 -4.96
C ASN A 185 3.33 -15.97 -5.65
N CYS A 186 2.62 -15.14 -4.88
CA CYS A 186 1.90 -14.00 -5.42
C CYS A 186 2.87 -12.90 -5.90
N PRO A 187 2.46 -12.06 -6.89
CA PRO A 187 3.24 -10.88 -7.27
C PRO A 187 3.52 -9.98 -6.08
N THR A 188 4.78 -9.59 -5.92
CA THR A 188 5.25 -8.71 -4.85
C THR A 188 5.59 -7.33 -5.39
N VAL A 189 5.31 -6.29 -4.61
CA VAL A 189 5.55 -4.90 -4.99
C VAL A 189 6.34 -4.20 -3.88
N ILE A 190 7.44 -3.58 -4.24
CA ILE A 190 8.06 -2.57 -3.39
C ILE A 190 7.52 -1.20 -3.81
N ARG A 191 6.89 -0.50 -2.86
CA ARG A 191 6.43 0.86 -3.07
C ARG A 191 7.35 1.85 -2.37
N HIS A 192 7.86 2.80 -3.15
CA HIS A 192 8.54 3.96 -2.63
C HIS A 192 7.59 5.16 -2.62
N THR A 193 7.18 5.62 -1.43
CA THR A 193 6.44 6.89 -1.29
C THR A 193 7.45 7.99 -1.08
N LEU A 194 7.58 8.89 -2.04
CA LEU A 194 8.73 9.77 -2.20
C LEU A 194 8.39 11.24 -1.92
N VAL A 195 9.25 11.89 -1.13
CA VAL A 195 9.25 13.34 -0.86
C VAL A 195 10.66 13.87 -1.21
N PRO A 196 10.81 14.84 -2.13
CA PRO A 196 12.10 15.20 -2.75
C PRO A 196 13.24 15.46 -1.77
N LYS A 197 13.00 16.30 -0.78
CA LYS A 197 14.05 16.71 0.19
C LYS A 197 14.25 15.73 1.35
N LEU A 198 13.50 14.64 1.38
CA LEU A 198 13.48 13.74 2.53
C LEU A 198 14.06 12.38 2.19
N ASN A 199 13.57 11.71 1.14
CA ASN A 199 13.91 10.32 0.85
C ASN A 199 14.14 10.01 -0.63
N MET A 200 14.34 10.99 -1.50
CA MET A 200 14.65 10.77 -2.93
C MET A 200 16.16 10.72 -3.24
N GLY A 201 17.01 10.79 -2.23
CA GLY A 201 18.45 10.63 -2.37
C GLY A 201 18.88 9.17 -2.39
N ASN A 202 20.20 8.97 -2.58
CA ASN A 202 20.89 7.68 -2.40
C ASN A 202 20.27 6.50 -3.20
N ILE A 203 20.10 6.71 -4.50
CA ILE A 203 19.50 5.73 -5.43
C ILE A 203 20.21 4.37 -5.38
N ASN A 204 21.52 4.35 -5.24
CA ASN A 204 22.31 3.11 -5.20
C ASN A 204 21.89 2.21 -4.03
N SER A 205 21.66 2.79 -2.84
CA SER A 205 21.19 2.02 -1.69
C SER A 205 19.77 1.49 -1.91
N TYR A 206 18.86 2.28 -2.50
CA TYR A 206 17.55 1.75 -2.92
C TYR A 206 17.71 0.57 -3.89
N ALA A 207 18.60 0.70 -4.88
CA ALA A 207 18.86 -0.34 -5.88
C ALA A 207 19.37 -1.64 -5.24
N GLU A 208 20.28 -1.54 -4.27
CA GLU A 208 20.78 -2.70 -3.53
C GLU A 208 19.66 -3.41 -2.75
N LEU A 209 18.82 -2.64 -2.04
CA LEU A 209 17.68 -3.18 -1.31
C LEU A 209 16.66 -3.84 -2.26
N VAL A 210 16.39 -3.24 -3.40
CA VAL A 210 15.51 -3.82 -4.43
C VAL A 210 16.11 -5.11 -5.01
N LYS A 211 17.39 -5.13 -5.35
CA LYS A 211 18.09 -6.34 -5.84
C LYS A 211 18.00 -7.47 -4.81
N ARG A 212 18.20 -7.13 -3.55
CA ARG A 212 18.11 -8.05 -2.42
C ARG A 212 16.72 -8.63 -2.26
N ALA A 213 15.69 -7.81 -2.34
CA ALA A 213 14.28 -8.22 -2.21
C ALA A 213 13.74 -8.93 -3.45
N ASN A 214 14.25 -8.60 -4.63
CA ASN A 214 13.85 -9.15 -5.94
C ASN A 214 12.33 -9.16 -6.17
N PRO A 215 11.61 -8.02 -6.00
CA PRO A 215 10.16 -7.98 -6.15
C PRO A 215 9.72 -8.17 -7.61
N THR A 216 8.45 -8.53 -7.83
CA THR A 216 7.86 -8.54 -9.19
C THR A 216 7.79 -7.14 -9.76
N TYR A 217 7.44 -6.16 -8.91
CA TYR A 217 7.26 -4.75 -9.31
C TYR A 217 7.92 -3.80 -8.32
N ILE A 218 8.29 -2.63 -8.85
CA ILE A 218 8.67 -1.47 -8.06
C ILE A 218 7.78 -0.32 -8.47
N GLU A 219 7.19 0.38 -7.50
CA GLU A 219 6.31 1.52 -7.71
C GLU A 219 6.87 2.79 -7.03
N PRO A 220 7.78 3.55 -7.66
CA PRO A 220 8.08 4.92 -7.23
C PRO A 220 6.83 5.80 -7.40
N LYS A 221 6.40 6.43 -6.31
CA LYS A 221 5.19 7.24 -6.27
C LYS A 221 5.41 8.50 -5.44
N GLY A 222 5.01 9.66 -5.96
CA GLY A 222 5.03 10.91 -5.23
C GLY A 222 4.09 10.89 -4.03
N ALA A 223 4.58 11.33 -2.87
CA ALA A 223 3.75 11.58 -1.70
C ALA A 223 2.79 12.75 -1.95
N MET A 224 1.61 12.69 -1.35
CA MET A 224 0.61 13.74 -1.47
C MET A 224 0.44 14.50 -0.15
N SER A 225 0.59 15.83 -0.19
CA SER A 225 0.30 16.71 0.95
C SER A 225 -1.22 16.90 1.09
N VAL A 226 -1.90 15.88 1.60
CA VAL A 226 -3.36 15.86 1.83
C VAL A 226 -3.68 15.39 3.24
N GLY A 227 -4.87 15.70 3.74
CA GLY A 227 -5.30 15.31 5.08
C GLY A 227 -4.30 15.78 6.15
N PHE A 228 -3.96 14.90 7.08
CA PHE A 228 -3.01 15.21 8.15
C PHE A 228 -1.55 15.33 7.69
N ALA A 229 -1.18 14.82 6.50
CA ALA A 229 0.16 15.04 5.95
C ALA A 229 0.48 16.53 5.80
N ARG A 230 -0.52 17.39 5.53
CA ARG A 230 -0.35 18.86 5.45
C ARG A 230 0.24 19.51 6.70
N LYS A 231 0.18 18.82 7.85
CA LYS A 231 0.80 19.31 9.10
C LYS A 231 2.30 18.99 9.17
N ARG A 232 2.82 18.15 8.28
CA ARG A 232 4.18 17.59 8.32
C ARG A 232 5.03 17.93 7.10
N PHE A 233 4.40 18.11 5.92
CA PHE A 233 5.08 18.66 4.75
C PHE A 233 4.11 19.47 3.87
N ALA A 234 4.63 20.50 3.22
CA ALA A 234 3.84 21.45 2.46
C ALA A 234 3.52 20.96 1.03
N TYR A 235 2.55 21.58 0.38
CA TYR A 235 2.15 21.24 -0.99
C TYR A 235 3.31 21.41 -2.00
N ASN A 236 4.11 22.47 -1.85
CA ASN A 236 5.28 22.74 -2.69
C ASN A 236 6.50 21.83 -2.42
N GLU A 237 6.39 20.92 -1.47
CA GLU A 237 7.39 19.88 -1.19
C GLU A 237 7.01 18.54 -1.81
N MET A 238 5.87 18.46 -2.50
CA MET A 238 5.48 17.28 -3.26
C MET A 238 6.41 17.10 -4.47
N ALA A 239 6.74 15.85 -4.78
CA ALA A 239 7.47 15.54 -6.01
C ALA A 239 6.62 15.85 -7.25
N SER A 240 7.23 16.45 -8.26
CA SER A 240 6.63 16.51 -9.59
C SER A 240 6.66 15.14 -10.26
N TYR A 241 5.87 14.97 -11.31
CA TYR A 241 5.90 13.72 -12.08
C TYR A 241 7.27 13.49 -12.72
N GLU A 242 7.91 14.55 -13.22
CA GLU A 242 9.23 14.50 -13.83
C GLU A 242 10.31 14.02 -12.84
N GLU A 243 10.22 14.44 -11.56
CA GLU A 243 11.11 13.98 -10.51
C GLU A 243 10.91 12.49 -10.21
N ILE A 244 9.64 12.03 -10.15
CA ILE A 244 9.33 10.60 -9.96
C ILE A 244 9.80 9.76 -11.14
N LEU A 245 9.58 10.23 -12.36
CA LEU A 245 10.05 9.57 -13.58
C LEU A 245 11.60 9.52 -13.62
N ALA A 246 12.27 10.60 -13.26
CA ALA A 246 13.74 10.64 -13.19
C ALA A 246 14.28 9.68 -12.13
N PHE A 247 13.64 9.61 -10.96
CA PHE A 247 13.97 8.63 -9.93
C PHE A 247 13.79 7.19 -10.46
N GLY A 248 12.65 6.91 -11.09
CA GLY A 248 12.35 5.60 -11.68
C GLY A 248 13.36 5.19 -12.75
N LYS A 249 13.78 6.11 -13.63
CA LYS A 249 14.81 5.85 -14.68
C LYS A 249 16.14 5.47 -14.05
N LYS A 250 16.63 6.23 -13.08
CA LYS A 250 17.89 5.93 -12.38
C LYS A 250 17.80 4.60 -11.64
N LEU A 251 16.68 4.31 -10.98
CA LEU A 251 16.49 3.03 -10.29
C LEU A 251 16.45 1.87 -11.29
N ALA A 252 15.88 2.05 -12.48
CA ALA A 252 15.86 1.06 -13.55
C ALA A 252 17.29 0.74 -14.04
N GLU A 253 18.10 1.77 -14.28
CA GLU A 253 19.50 1.65 -14.69
C GLU A 253 20.30 0.84 -13.67
N GLU A 254 20.16 1.15 -12.38
CA GLU A 254 20.89 0.49 -11.31
C GLU A 254 20.43 -0.94 -10.99
N THR A 255 19.14 -1.26 -11.25
CA THR A 255 18.57 -2.56 -10.85
C THR A 255 18.41 -3.56 -12.00
N GLY A 256 18.47 -3.10 -13.24
CA GLY A 256 18.14 -3.90 -14.42
C GLY A 256 16.64 -4.15 -14.61
N TYR A 257 15.79 -3.46 -13.84
CA TYR A 257 14.34 -3.38 -14.12
C TYR A 257 14.10 -2.40 -15.27
N LYS A 258 12.94 -2.48 -15.90
CA LYS A 258 12.49 -1.56 -16.95
C LYS A 258 11.23 -0.84 -16.48
N ILE A 259 11.06 0.43 -16.86
CA ILE A 259 9.76 1.10 -16.75
C ILE A 259 8.85 0.46 -17.79
N ILE A 260 7.77 -0.19 -17.33
CA ILE A 260 6.83 -0.91 -18.18
C ILE A 260 5.47 -0.22 -18.28
N ASP A 261 5.16 0.69 -17.37
CA ASP A 261 3.97 1.55 -17.43
C ASP A 261 4.15 2.76 -16.49
N GLU A 262 3.27 3.77 -16.66
CA GLU A 262 3.27 5.00 -15.88
C GLU A 262 1.87 5.63 -15.84
N GLN A 263 1.58 6.41 -14.79
CA GLN A 263 0.36 7.21 -14.73
C GLN A 263 0.63 8.57 -14.12
N TYR A 264 0.55 9.59 -14.98
CA TYR A 264 0.82 10.98 -14.64
C TYR A 264 -0.05 11.48 -13.47
N GLU A 265 -1.37 11.28 -13.57
CA GLU A 265 -2.36 11.78 -12.61
C GLU A 265 -2.20 11.17 -11.21
N SER A 266 -1.65 9.98 -11.13
CA SER A 266 -1.33 9.31 -9.87
C SER A 266 0.10 9.56 -9.39
N ASN A 267 0.90 10.28 -10.19
CA ASN A 267 2.31 10.57 -9.94
C ASN A 267 3.10 9.29 -9.59
N ILE A 268 3.04 8.29 -10.49
CA ILE A 268 3.58 6.96 -10.28
C ILE A 268 4.16 6.39 -11.57
N VAL A 269 5.25 5.63 -11.43
CA VAL A 269 5.80 4.78 -12.49
C VAL A 269 5.86 3.34 -12.01
N LEU A 270 5.73 2.39 -12.94
CA LEU A 270 5.80 0.95 -12.67
C LEU A 270 7.05 0.36 -13.31
N LEU A 271 7.90 -0.24 -12.50
CA LEU A 271 9.08 -0.95 -12.98
C LEU A 271 8.90 -2.45 -12.78
N SER A 272 9.39 -3.23 -13.74
CA SER A 272 9.43 -4.70 -13.66
C SER A 272 10.53 -5.28 -14.56
N ARG A 273 10.82 -6.57 -14.39
CA ARG A 273 11.57 -7.40 -15.35
C ARG A 273 10.65 -8.07 -16.37
N LEU A 274 9.35 -8.02 -16.14
CA LEU A 274 8.34 -8.49 -17.09
C LEU A 274 8.21 -7.50 -18.25
N GLU A 275 7.77 -7.99 -19.42
CA GLU A 275 7.50 -7.12 -20.59
C GLU A 275 6.21 -6.30 -20.42
N LYS A 276 5.26 -6.80 -19.66
CA LYS A 276 3.99 -6.14 -19.33
C LYS A 276 3.48 -6.54 -17.94
N PRO A 277 2.66 -5.71 -17.30
CA PRO A 277 2.06 -6.08 -16.03
C PRO A 277 1.16 -7.31 -16.13
N ILE A 278 1.09 -8.08 -15.04
CA ILE A 278 0.17 -9.21 -14.91
C ILE A 278 -1.25 -8.66 -14.75
N ASN A 279 -2.16 -9.09 -15.62
CA ASN A 279 -3.58 -8.78 -15.42
C ASN A 279 -4.12 -9.66 -14.28
N LEU A 280 -4.53 -9.03 -13.19
CA LEU A 280 -5.05 -9.74 -12.01
C LEU A 280 -6.57 -10.00 -12.08
N TYR A 281 -7.21 -9.57 -13.16
CA TYR A 281 -8.66 -9.72 -13.37
C TYR A 281 -9.00 -10.48 -14.68
N ALA A 282 -8.03 -11.10 -15.30
CA ALA A 282 -8.25 -11.89 -16.53
C ALA A 282 -8.93 -13.22 -16.23
#